data_79c2686b3269a1fe8cb550889b55e49b
#
_entry.id   79c2686b3269a1fe8cb550889b55e49b
#
_cell.length_a   1.000
_cell.length_b   1.000
_cell.length_c   1.000
_cell.angle_alpha   90.00
_cell.angle_beta   90.00
_cell.angle_gamma   90.00
#
_symmetry.space_group_name_H-M   'P 1'
#
loop_
_entity.id
_entity.type
_entity.pdbx_description
1 polymer ?
#
loop_
_entity_poly.entity_id
_entity_poly.type
_entity_poly.pdbx_seq_one_letter_code
_entity_poly.pdbx_strand_id
1 'polypeptide(L)'
;MNEVPVHKRLNGWATGAARVALAAAIALGAAQAAHAKTSLLVYTALEDEAMKPYKDAFEKANPDVEIRWVRDSTGSVTAKLLAEKNNPRADVILGLAASSLTLLDLQGMLMPYAPKGFDQLTRKYSDANTPPHWVGMDVWGATICYNRVAAQAKNIPKPASWEDLTKPVYKGAIVMPSPVSSGTGYLDVTAWLQTFGDDKGWKFMDALDKNVAQYVHSGSKPCTLAGTGEFPIGISFEFRGHELQAQGAPIDLVFPKEGLGWDMEGTAIMKTTKQPDAAKKLADFMASKEANEITARWWAIVAYPGVARKLSGIPDNYSELLVKNDFVWSAKNRASILDTWQKRYGAKAQQ
;
A
#
# COMPACT_ATOMS: atom_id res chain seq x y z
N MET A 1 -18.95 -101.41 12.19
CA MET A 1 -18.94 -100.34 11.16
C MET A 1 -19.53 -99.09 11.84
N ASN A 2 -18.75 -98.22 12.36
CA ASN A 2 -19.13 -96.98 12.97
C ASN A 2 -18.27 -95.83 12.41
N GLU A 3 -18.94 -94.99 11.70
CA GLU A 3 -18.32 -93.76 11.19
C GLU A 3 -18.33 -92.70 12.29
N VAL A 4 -17.18 -92.03 12.48
CA VAL A 4 -17.01 -90.93 13.39
C VAL A 4 -17.00 -89.59 12.53
N PRO A 5 -17.81 -88.56 12.80
CA PRO A 5 -17.73 -87.35 12.04
C PRO A 5 -16.65 -86.39 12.56
N VAL A 6 -15.85 -85.89 11.66
CA VAL A 6 -14.81 -84.85 11.88
C VAL A 6 -15.48 -83.47 11.94
N HIS A 7 -15.51 -82.86 13.10
CA HIS A 7 -15.85 -81.44 13.21
C HIS A 7 -14.66 -80.54 12.88
N LYS A 8 -14.75 -79.76 11.79
CA LYS A 8 -13.83 -78.67 11.46
C LYS A 8 -14.06 -77.47 12.40
N ARG A 9 -13.03 -77.15 13.17
CA ARG A 9 -12.92 -75.83 13.84
C ARG A 9 -12.24 -74.84 12.86
N LEU A 10 -13.01 -73.97 12.24
CA LEU A 10 -12.53 -72.80 11.52
C LEU A 10 -13.49 -71.66 11.87
N ASN A 11 -13.17 -70.84 12.84
CA ASN A 11 -13.74 -69.48 13.01
C ASN A 11 -13.09 -68.80 14.23
N GLY A 12 -11.91 -68.26 14.10
CA GLY A 12 -11.27 -67.51 15.17
C GLY A 12 -10.33 -66.39 14.71
N TRP A 13 -9.97 -66.37 13.42
CA TRP A 13 -8.96 -65.43 12.94
C TRP A 13 -9.49 -64.28 12.10
N ALA A 14 -10.72 -64.35 11.62
CA ALA A 14 -11.28 -63.29 10.75
C ALA A 14 -11.75 -62.03 11.50
N THR A 15 -12.08 -62.18 12.82
CA THR A 15 -12.61 -61.03 13.62
C THR A 15 -11.52 -60.10 14.18
N GLY A 16 -10.28 -60.61 14.33
CA GLY A 16 -9.14 -59.79 14.80
C GLY A 16 -8.60 -58.82 13.71
N ALA A 17 -8.46 -59.34 12.49
CA ALA A 17 -7.94 -58.53 11.37
C ALA A 17 -8.88 -57.40 10.95
N ALA A 18 -10.22 -57.59 11.02
CA ALA A 18 -11.20 -56.55 10.70
C ALA A 18 -11.22 -55.41 11.74
N ARG A 19 -10.99 -55.73 13.02
CA ARG A 19 -10.93 -54.69 14.07
C ARG A 19 -9.63 -53.87 14.01
N VAL A 20 -8.52 -54.45 13.66
CA VAL A 20 -7.23 -53.73 13.47
C VAL A 20 -7.29 -52.85 12.23
N ALA A 21 -7.90 -53.32 11.14
CA ALA A 21 -8.07 -52.51 9.92
C ALA A 21 -8.98 -51.32 10.12
N LEU A 22 -10.06 -51.46 10.92
CA LEU A 22 -10.99 -50.37 11.24
C LEU A 22 -10.35 -49.30 12.17
N ALA A 23 -9.54 -49.75 13.15
CA ALA A 23 -8.81 -48.84 14.04
C ALA A 23 -7.70 -48.07 13.26
N ALA A 24 -7.01 -48.70 12.31
CA ALA A 24 -6.03 -48.07 11.46
C ALA A 24 -6.67 -47.08 10.49
N ALA A 25 -7.86 -47.33 9.93
CA ALA A 25 -8.59 -46.45 9.07
C ALA A 25 -9.11 -45.18 9.82
N ILE A 26 -9.51 -45.34 11.09
CA ILE A 26 -9.92 -44.22 11.96
C ILE A 26 -8.69 -43.37 12.36
N ALA A 27 -7.53 -44.00 12.62
CA ALA A 27 -6.30 -43.26 12.94
C ALA A 27 -5.73 -42.51 11.72
N LEU A 28 -5.82 -43.07 10.51
CA LEU A 28 -5.46 -42.36 9.27
C LEU A 28 -6.45 -41.28 8.88
N GLY A 29 -7.74 -41.42 9.19
CA GLY A 29 -8.75 -40.39 9.01
C GLY A 29 -8.60 -39.17 9.95
N ALA A 30 -8.10 -39.39 11.16
CA ALA A 30 -7.83 -38.33 12.13
C ALA A 30 -6.54 -37.52 11.82
N ALA A 31 -5.59 -38.10 11.07
CA ALA A 31 -4.37 -37.41 10.68
C ALA A 31 -4.50 -36.49 9.45
N GLN A 32 -5.66 -36.48 8.79
CA GLN A 32 -5.93 -35.64 7.61
C GLN A 32 -6.95 -34.52 7.84
N ALA A 33 -7.23 -34.14 9.08
CA ALA A 33 -7.75 -32.81 9.34
C ALA A 33 -6.60 -31.80 9.16
N ALA A 34 -6.11 -31.66 7.94
CA ALA A 34 -5.40 -30.46 7.55
C ALA A 34 -6.39 -29.32 7.78
N HIS A 35 -6.24 -28.64 8.91
CA HIS A 35 -7.04 -27.43 9.17
C HIS A 35 -6.84 -26.51 7.97
N ALA A 36 -7.90 -26.30 7.19
CA ALA A 36 -7.87 -25.34 6.11
C ALA A 36 -7.41 -24.01 6.70
N LYS A 37 -6.36 -23.42 6.15
CA LYS A 37 -5.84 -22.14 6.63
C LYS A 37 -6.96 -21.10 6.59
N THR A 38 -7.02 -20.28 7.63
CA THR A 38 -7.87 -19.08 7.60
C THR A 38 -7.36 -18.13 6.53
N SER A 39 -8.17 -17.88 5.52
CA SER A 39 -7.81 -16.98 4.42
C SER A 39 -8.24 -15.56 4.74
N LEU A 40 -7.29 -14.62 4.82
CA LEU A 40 -7.53 -13.19 4.93
C LEU A 40 -7.51 -12.54 3.55
N LEU A 41 -8.60 -11.91 3.16
CA LEU A 41 -8.64 -11.08 1.95
C LEU A 41 -8.15 -9.67 2.29
N VAL A 42 -6.96 -9.34 1.81
CA VAL A 42 -6.27 -8.10 2.13
C VAL A 42 -6.25 -7.18 0.91
N TYR A 43 -6.88 -6.02 1.02
CA TYR A 43 -6.82 -4.98 -0.01
C TYR A 43 -5.62 -4.07 0.24
N THR A 44 -4.86 -3.79 -0.82
CA THR A 44 -3.57 -3.09 -0.69
C THR A 44 -3.27 -2.17 -1.87
N ALA A 45 -2.50 -1.12 -1.58
CA ALA A 45 -1.84 -0.29 -2.59
C ALA A 45 -0.31 -0.36 -2.49
N LEU A 46 0.23 -1.28 -1.69
CA LEU A 46 1.67 -1.54 -1.61
C LEU A 46 2.27 -1.78 -2.98
N GLU A 47 3.52 -1.38 -3.17
CA GLU A 47 4.30 -1.79 -4.32
C GLU A 47 4.55 -3.30 -4.29
N ASP A 48 4.63 -3.91 -5.47
CA ASP A 48 4.68 -5.38 -5.62
C ASP A 48 5.87 -6.00 -4.86
N GLU A 49 6.99 -5.28 -4.80
CA GLU A 49 8.21 -5.71 -4.13
C GLU A 49 8.04 -5.85 -2.61
N ALA A 50 7.15 -5.05 -2.02
CA ALA A 50 6.91 -5.04 -0.58
C ALA A 50 5.96 -6.16 -0.12
N MET A 51 5.03 -6.61 -0.97
CA MET A 51 3.98 -7.56 -0.58
C MET A 51 4.52 -8.91 -0.13
N LYS A 52 5.47 -9.48 -0.88
CA LYS A 52 6.02 -10.81 -0.59
C LYS A 52 6.76 -10.88 0.75
N PRO A 53 7.66 -9.94 1.11
CA PRO A 53 8.34 -9.96 2.41
C PRO A 53 7.39 -9.92 3.61
N TYR A 54 6.32 -9.13 3.55
CA TYR A 54 5.32 -9.10 4.63
C TYR A 54 4.56 -10.43 4.73
N LYS A 55 4.11 -10.96 3.59
CA LYS A 55 3.39 -12.24 3.54
C LYS A 55 4.24 -13.37 4.10
N ASP A 56 5.48 -13.50 3.63
CA ASP A 56 6.38 -14.59 4.05
C ASP A 56 6.67 -14.54 5.56
N ALA A 57 6.96 -13.35 6.10
CA ALA A 57 7.24 -13.19 7.53
C ALA A 57 5.99 -13.46 8.38
N PHE A 58 4.85 -12.91 8.00
CA PHE A 58 3.58 -13.11 8.71
C PHE A 58 3.14 -14.58 8.70
N GLU A 59 3.11 -15.24 7.54
CA GLU A 59 2.65 -16.62 7.41
C GLU A 59 3.61 -17.63 8.04
N LYS A 60 4.90 -17.31 8.11
CA LYS A 60 5.88 -18.09 8.87
C LYS A 60 5.56 -18.09 10.37
N ALA A 61 5.19 -16.94 10.92
CA ALA A 61 4.80 -16.78 12.32
C ALA A 61 3.37 -17.29 12.60
N ASN A 62 2.49 -17.34 11.59
CA ASN A 62 1.09 -17.73 11.68
C ASN A 62 0.73 -18.75 10.59
N PRO A 63 1.20 -20.00 10.69
CA PRO A 63 1.04 -21.01 9.62
C PRO A 63 -0.41 -21.43 9.38
N ASP A 64 -1.31 -21.09 10.29
CA ASP A 64 -2.75 -21.29 10.23
C ASP A 64 -3.50 -20.20 9.44
N VAL A 65 -2.81 -19.13 9.02
CA VAL A 65 -3.39 -18.01 8.27
C VAL A 65 -2.72 -17.88 6.91
N GLU A 66 -3.50 -17.51 5.89
CA GLU A 66 -3.02 -17.21 4.54
C GLU A 66 -3.49 -15.82 4.13
N ILE A 67 -2.58 -14.98 3.61
CA ILE A 67 -2.92 -13.68 3.02
C ILE A 67 -3.24 -13.86 1.53
N ARG A 68 -4.40 -13.35 1.12
CA ARG A 68 -4.82 -13.21 -0.28
C ARG A 68 -4.91 -11.74 -0.65
N TRP A 69 -4.08 -11.32 -1.57
CA TRP A 69 -3.99 -9.93 -1.97
C TRP A 69 -5.03 -9.55 -3.04
N VAL A 70 -5.62 -8.36 -2.88
CA VAL A 70 -6.25 -7.61 -3.96
C VAL A 70 -5.51 -6.28 -4.04
N ARG A 71 -4.70 -6.13 -5.07
CA ARG A 71 -3.79 -5.00 -5.24
C ARG A 71 -4.24 -4.10 -6.38
N ASP A 72 -4.25 -2.79 -6.15
CA ASP A 72 -4.34 -1.75 -7.17
C ASP A 72 -3.79 -0.43 -6.57
N SER A 73 -3.73 0.63 -7.35
CA SER A 73 -3.39 1.98 -6.86
C SER A 73 -4.40 2.48 -5.83
N THR A 74 -3.95 3.32 -4.90
CA THR A 74 -4.73 3.79 -3.74
C THR A 74 -6.13 4.30 -4.11
N GLY A 75 -6.24 5.11 -5.16
CA GLY A 75 -7.54 5.67 -5.58
C GLY A 75 -8.51 4.60 -6.02
N SER A 76 -8.04 3.61 -6.80
CA SER A 76 -8.83 2.47 -7.27
C SER A 76 -9.26 1.57 -6.11
N VAL A 77 -8.33 1.25 -5.18
CA VAL A 77 -8.66 0.46 -3.98
C VAL A 77 -9.70 1.19 -3.12
N THR A 78 -9.54 2.50 -2.94
CA THR A 78 -10.48 3.34 -2.19
C THR A 78 -11.86 3.33 -2.83
N ALA A 79 -11.94 3.54 -4.14
CA ALA A 79 -13.20 3.51 -4.88
C ALA A 79 -13.89 2.13 -4.78
N LYS A 80 -13.11 1.04 -4.89
CA LYS A 80 -13.60 -0.33 -4.73
C LYS A 80 -14.17 -0.57 -3.33
N LEU A 81 -13.45 -0.18 -2.27
CA LEU A 81 -13.92 -0.31 -0.89
C LEU A 81 -15.23 0.45 -0.66
N LEU A 82 -15.32 1.68 -1.17
CA LEU A 82 -16.53 2.49 -1.06
C LEU A 82 -17.71 1.88 -1.84
N ALA A 83 -17.48 1.35 -3.03
CA ALA A 83 -18.50 0.66 -3.82
C ALA A 83 -19.00 -0.63 -3.13
N GLU A 84 -18.13 -1.30 -2.40
CA GLU A 84 -18.43 -2.50 -1.63
C GLU A 84 -19.01 -2.20 -0.22
N LYS A 85 -19.23 -0.92 0.16
CA LYS A 85 -19.63 -0.53 1.53
C LYS A 85 -20.81 -1.31 2.09
N ASN A 86 -21.79 -1.62 1.26
CA ASN A 86 -23.00 -2.36 1.67
C ASN A 86 -22.80 -3.89 1.67
N ASN A 87 -21.75 -4.40 1.05
CA ASN A 87 -21.35 -5.81 1.05
C ASN A 87 -19.83 -5.93 1.03
N PRO A 88 -19.14 -5.53 2.10
CA PRO A 88 -17.67 -5.52 2.15
C PRO A 88 -17.10 -6.92 2.01
N ARG A 89 -16.02 -7.02 1.25
CA ARG A 89 -15.32 -8.29 0.99
C ARG A 89 -13.99 -8.37 1.70
N ALA A 90 -13.27 -7.25 1.80
CA ALA A 90 -11.96 -7.20 2.46
C ALA A 90 -12.09 -7.50 3.96
N ASP A 91 -11.10 -8.23 4.49
CA ASP A 91 -10.93 -8.42 5.93
C ASP A 91 -10.00 -7.36 6.53
N VAL A 92 -8.91 -7.06 5.83
CA VAL A 92 -7.88 -6.10 6.24
C VAL A 92 -7.52 -5.20 5.06
N ILE A 93 -7.20 -3.97 5.37
CA ILE A 93 -6.54 -3.02 4.48
C ILE A 93 -5.11 -2.90 4.98
N LEU A 94 -4.12 -3.06 4.09
CA LEU A 94 -2.71 -2.96 4.42
C LEU A 94 -1.99 -2.15 3.35
N GLY A 95 -1.24 -1.10 3.76
CA GLY A 95 -0.53 -0.24 2.81
C GLY A 95 -1.47 0.63 1.95
N LEU A 96 -2.50 1.21 2.57
CA LEU A 96 -3.34 2.21 1.92
C LEU A 96 -3.05 3.59 2.51
N ALA A 97 -3.08 4.63 1.69
CA ALA A 97 -2.83 6.00 2.13
C ALA A 97 -3.75 6.43 3.30
N ALA A 98 -3.18 7.10 4.30
CA ALA A 98 -3.90 7.57 5.50
C ALA A 98 -5.05 8.51 5.16
N SER A 99 -4.91 9.34 4.11
CA SER A 99 -6.01 10.16 3.59
C SER A 99 -7.23 9.32 3.16
N SER A 100 -6.99 8.13 2.57
CA SER A 100 -8.04 7.18 2.21
C SER A 100 -8.57 6.41 3.41
N LEU A 101 -7.70 5.98 4.33
CA LEU A 101 -8.11 5.33 5.58
C LEU A 101 -8.99 6.25 6.43
N THR A 102 -8.64 7.53 6.51
CA THR A 102 -9.46 8.56 7.17
C THR A 102 -10.83 8.70 6.51
N LEU A 103 -10.91 8.66 5.18
CA LEU A 103 -12.19 8.67 4.47
C LEU A 103 -13.05 7.45 4.82
N LEU A 104 -12.45 6.25 4.82
CA LEU A 104 -13.16 5.01 5.16
C LEU A 104 -13.62 5.00 6.63
N ASP A 105 -12.82 5.57 7.52
CA ASP A 105 -13.19 5.75 8.93
C ASP A 105 -14.38 6.71 9.09
N LEU A 106 -14.38 7.85 8.42
CA LEU A 106 -15.51 8.78 8.38
C LEU A 106 -16.80 8.12 7.82
N GLN A 107 -16.65 7.05 7.04
CA GLN A 107 -17.78 6.23 6.56
C GLN A 107 -18.17 5.10 7.53
N GLY A 108 -17.49 4.97 8.69
CA GLY A 108 -17.77 3.96 9.71
C GLY A 108 -17.41 2.54 9.29
N MET A 109 -16.45 2.37 8.37
CA MET A 109 -16.09 1.07 7.79
C MET A 109 -14.98 0.34 8.53
N LEU A 110 -14.22 1.04 9.40
CA LEU A 110 -13.06 0.49 10.09
C LEU A 110 -13.42 0.02 11.51
N MET A 111 -12.68 -1.00 11.97
CA MET A 111 -12.80 -1.57 13.33
C MET A 111 -11.85 -0.84 14.27
N PRO A 112 -12.32 -0.31 15.41
CA PRO A 112 -11.44 0.18 16.46
C PRO A 112 -10.57 -0.96 17.01
N TYR A 113 -9.25 -0.85 16.88
CA TYR A 113 -8.33 -1.85 17.41
C TYR A 113 -6.93 -1.25 17.65
N ALA A 114 -6.43 -1.31 18.87
CA ALA A 114 -5.04 -1.03 19.19
C ALA A 114 -4.23 -2.33 19.06
N PRO A 115 -3.34 -2.45 18.06
CA PRO A 115 -2.51 -3.63 17.90
C PRO A 115 -1.56 -3.82 19.08
N LYS A 116 -1.13 -5.06 19.34
CA LYS A 116 -0.05 -5.32 20.29
C LYS A 116 1.22 -4.58 19.86
N GLY A 117 1.84 -3.85 20.79
CA GLY A 117 3.00 -3.02 20.50
C GLY A 117 2.67 -1.63 19.95
N PHE A 118 1.39 -1.25 19.87
CA PHE A 118 0.98 0.08 19.44
C PHE A 118 1.60 1.21 20.25
N ASP A 119 1.79 1.01 21.54
CA ASP A 119 2.45 1.94 22.47
C ASP A 119 3.95 2.17 22.16
N GLN A 120 4.58 1.29 21.39
CA GLN A 120 5.96 1.41 20.93
C GLN A 120 6.08 2.22 19.63
N LEU A 121 4.98 2.43 18.93
CA LEU A 121 4.95 3.19 17.68
C LEU A 121 4.93 4.70 17.92
N THR A 122 5.43 5.45 16.95
CA THR A 122 5.34 6.91 16.97
C THR A 122 3.89 7.35 16.80
N ARG A 123 3.26 7.83 17.87
CA ARG A 123 1.81 8.10 17.95
C ARG A 123 1.28 9.01 16.84
N LYS A 124 2.08 9.96 16.35
CA LYS A 124 1.69 10.87 15.25
C LYS A 124 1.43 10.16 13.92
N TYR A 125 1.84 8.90 13.78
CA TYR A 125 1.63 8.08 12.59
C TYR A 125 0.44 7.13 12.73
N SER A 126 -0.62 7.54 13.43
CA SER A 126 -1.88 6.82 13.50
C SER A 126 -3.03 7.82 13.62
N ASP A 127 -4.27 7.34 13.49
CA ASP A 127 -5.41 8.22 13.73
C ASP A 127 -5.48 8.71 15.18
N ALA A 128 -6.31 9.71 15.44
CA ALA A 128 -6.43 10.34 16.76
C ALA A 128 -7.31 9.55 17.73
N ASN A 129 -8.06 8.54 17.27
CA ASN A 129 -9.00 7.79 18.09
C ASN A 129 -8.30 6.93 19.15
N THR A 130 -9.04 6.55 20.20
CA THR A 130 -8.59 5.65 21.25
C THR A 130 -9.70 4.62 21.54
N PRO A 131 -9.54 3.36 21.13
CA PRO A 131 -8.42 2.81 20.34
C PRO A 131 -8.39 3.37 18.90
N PRO A 132 -7.23 3.29 18.20
CA PRO A 132 -7.12 3.77 16.82
C PRO A 132 -7.97 2.91 15.88
N HIS A 133 -8.44 3.49 14.77
CA HIS A 133 -9.16 2.79 13.73
C HIS A 133 -8.24 2.38 12.58
N TRP A 134 -7.09 3.04 12.45
CA TRP A 134 -5.98 2.65 11.58
C TRP A 134 -4.63 3.06 12.18
N VAL A 135 -3.58 2.37 11.79
CA VAL A 135 -2.21 2.58 12.27
C VAL A 135 -1.29 2.71 11.06
N GLY A 136 -0.50 3.79 11.03
CA GLY A 136 0.48 4.04 9.97
C GLY A 136 1.69 3.11 10.08
N MET A 137 2.34 2.92 8.94
CA MET A 137 3.50 2.06 8.78
C MET A 137 4.75 2.86 8.44
N ASP A 138 4.61 3.80 7.52
CA ASP A 138 5.68 4.63 6.97
C ASP A 138 5.14 6.00 6.57
N VAL A 139 6.04 6.85 6.07
CA VAL A 139 5.71 8.13 5.45
C VAL A 139 6.41 8.19 4.10
N TRP A 140 5.69 8.58 3.08
CA TRP A 140 6.19 8.79 1.74
C TRP A 140 5.80 10.18 1.21
N GLY A 141 6.65 10.76 0.38
CA GLY A 141 6.51 12.14 -0.09
C GLY A 141 6.65 12.28 -1.60
N ALA A 142 6.00 13.31 -2.11
CA ALA A 142 6.08 13.67 -3.51
C ALA A 142 7.51 14.07 -3.90
N THR A 143 7.97 13.61 -5.05
CA THR A 143 9.28 13.98 -5.59
C THR A 143 9.23 14.06 -7.10
N ILE A 144 10.26 14.67 -7.69
CA ILE A 144 10.44 14.74 -9.14
C ILE A 144 11.58 13.80 -9.51
N CYS A 145 11.31 12.82 -10.35
CA CYS A 145 12.31 11.98 -11.00
C CYS A 145 12.78 12.69 -12.29
N TYR A 146 14.01 13.19 -12.29
CA TYR A 146 14.62 13.90 -13.40
C TYR A 146 15.65 13.00 -14.09
N ASN A 147 15.40 12.61 -15.34
CA ASN A 147 16.35 11.84 -16.13
C ASN A 147 17.39 12.76 -16.77
N ARG A 148 18.64 12.67 -16.31
CA ARG A 148 19.74 13.52 -16.78
C ARG A 148 20.01 13.39 -18.27
N VAL A 149 19.96 12.16 -18.81
CA VAL A 149 20.28 11.87 -20.21
C VAL A 149 19.17 12.37 -21.14
N ALA A 150 17.91 11.99 -20.85
CA ALA A 150 16.76 12.41 -21.64
C ALA A 150 16.56 13.95 -21.60
N ALA A 151 16.80 14.57 -20.46
CA ALA A 151 16.69 16.01 -20.30
C ALA A 151 17.79 16.75 -21.06
N GLN A 152 19.06 16.28 -21.01
CA GLN A 152 20.15 16.85 -21.76
C GLN A 152 19.88 16.80 -23.28
N ALA A 153 19.39 15.66 -23.78
CA ALA A 153 19.05 15.49 -25.20
C ALA A 153 17.96 16.45 -25.68
N LYS A 154 17.11 16.93 -24.79
CA LYS A 154 16.00 17.85 -25.09
C LYS A 154 16.23 19.27 -24.57
N ASN A 155 17.43 19.59 -24.05
CA ASN A 155 17.79 20.87 -23.42
C ASN A 155 16.82 21.31 -22.32
N ILE A 156 16.35 20.35 -21.50
CA ILE A 156 15.44 20.59 -20.39
C ILE A 156 16.25 20.78 -19.10
N PRO A 157 16.19 21.94 -18.43
CA PRO A 157 16.93 22.18 -17.21
C PRO A 157 16.38 21.36 -16.05
N LYS A 158 17.23 21.07 -15.05
CA LYS A 158 16.79 20.43 -13.81
C LYS A 158 15.95 21.43 -13.01
N PRO A 159 14.68 21.09 -12.64
CA PRO A 159 13.86 21.96 -11.81
C PRO A 159 14.37 21.99 -10.37
N ALA A 160 14.10 23.06 -9.63
CA ALA A 160 14.39 23.20 -8.21
C ALA A 160 13.12 23.42 -7.37
N SER A 161 12.00 23.61 -8.04
CA SER A 161 10.72 23.95 -7.40
C SER A 161 9.53 23.36 -8.15
N TRP A 162 8.38 23.27 -7.51
CA TRP A 162 7.13 22.95 -8.21
C TRP A 162 6.80 24.03 -9.25
N GLU A 163 7.00 25.29 -8.89
CA GLU A 163 6.72 26.44 -9.77
C GLU A 163 7.57 26.38 -11.06
N ASP A 164 8.81 25.89 -11.00
CA ASP A 164 9.65 25.73 -12.21
C ASP A 164 8.94 24.90 -13.28
N LEU A 165 8.23 23.86 -12.89
CA LEU A 165 7.53 22.95 -13.81
C LEU A 165 6.42 23.62 -14.64
N THR A 166 6.01 24.85 -14.28
CA THR A 166 5.04 25.63 -15.04
C THR A 166 5.68 26.41 -16.22
N LYS A 167 7.02 26.48 -16.28
CA LYS A 167 7.73 27.23 -17.33
C LYS A 167 7.59 26.53 -18.70
N PRO A 168 7.50 27.29 -19.79
CA PRO A 168 7.30 26.73 -21.14
C PRO A 168 8.37 25.73 -21.60
N VAL A 169 9.59 25.79 -21.04
CA VAL A 169 10.69 24.87 -21.38
C VAL A 169 10.35 23.40 -21.04
N TYR A 170 9.41 23.17 -20.14
CA TYR A 170 8.97 21.82 -19.74
C TYR A 170 7.77 21.29 -20.54
N LYS A 171 7.30 22.02 -21.56
CA LYS A 171 6.12 21.62 -22.34
C LYS A 171 6.26 20.22 -22.93
N GLY A 172 5.33 19.32 -22.57
CA GLY A 172 5.32 17.93 -23.02
C GLY A 172 6.43 17.04 -22.44
N ALA A 173 7.17 17.53 -21.44
CA ALA A 173 8.28 16.81 -20.83
C ALA A 173 7.89 16.09 -19.54
N ILE A 174 6.72 16.35 -19.01
CA ILE A 174 6.26 15.90 -17.69
C ILE A 174 5.22 14.80 -17.82
N VAL A 175 5.39 13.73 -17.07
CA VAL A 175 4.35 12.73 -16.79
C VAL A 175 4.07 12.71 -15.29
N MET A 176 2.82 12.61 -14.89
CA MET A 176 2.43 12.52 -13.48
C MET A 176 1.25 11.56 -13.27
N PRO A 177 1.00 11.10 -12.04
CA PRO A 177 -0.11 10.21 -11.78
C PRO A 177 -1.46 10.95 -11.76
N SER A 178 -2.52 10.27 -12.20
CA SER A 178 -3.89 10.77 -12.05
C SER A 178 -4.31 10.71 -10.57
N PRO A 179 -4.84 11.78 -9.98
CA PRO A 179 -5.35 11.75 -8.60
C PRO A 179 -6.60 10.89 -8.44
N VAL A 180 -7.27 10.56 -9.53
CA VAL A 180 -8.47 9.69 -9.50
C VAL A 180 -8.10 8.27 -9.12
N SER A 181 -7.03 7.72 -9.74
CA SER A 181 -6.58 6.35 -9.52
C SER A 181 -5.43 6.23 -8.53
N SER A 182 -4.55 7.23 -8.46
CA SER A 182 -3.29 7.19 -7.69
C SER A 182 -3.37 7.97 -6.38
N GLY A 183 -2.87 7.36 -5.30
CA GLY A 183 -2.63 8.06 -4.04
C GLY A 183 -1.60 9.17 -4.17
N THR A 184 -0.52 8.95 -4.93
CA THR A 184 0.49 9.97 -5.21
C THR A 184 -0.09 11.16 -5.96
N GLY A 185 -0.88 10.93 -7.01
CA GLY A 185 -1.55 12.02 -7.70
C GLY A 185 -2.51 12.79 -6.81
N TYR A 186 -3.23 12.10 -5.92
CA TYR A 186 -4.11 12.76 -4.96
C TYR A 186 -3.35 13.55 -3.90
N LEU A 187 -2.27 13.00 -3.39
CA LEU A 187 -1.34 13.67 -2.48
C LEU A 187 -0.79 14.97 -3.09
N ASP A 188 -0.32 14.92 -4.36
CA ASP A 188 0.20 16.10 -5.05
C ASP A 188 -0.84 17.23 -5.09
N VAL A 189 -2.04 16.92 -5.55
CA VAL A 189 -3.15 17.89 -5.67
C VAL A 189 -3.51 18.48 -4.30
N THR A 190 -3.69 17.62 -3.28
CA THR A 190 -4.06 18.09 -1.93
C THR A 190 -2.96 18.91 -1.28
N ALA A 191 -1.69 18.55 -1.49
CA ALA A 191 -0.56 19.29 -0.96
C ALA A 191 -0.45 20.68 -1.60
N TRP A 192 -0.62 20.80 -2.91
CA TRP A 192 -0.60 22.10 -3.57
C TRP A 192 -1.78 22.98 -3.13
N LEU A 193 -2.99 22.41 -2.98
CA LEU A 193 -4.14 23.15 -2.46
C LEU A 193 -3.92 23.61 -1.01
N GLN A 194 -3.38 22.77 -0.14
CA GLN A 194 -3.11 23.13 1.26
C GLN A 194 -1.95 24.13 1.41
N THR A 195 -0.93 24.03 0.53
CA THR A 195 0.27 24.89 0.59
C THR A 195 0.03 26.24 -0.04
N PHE A 196 -0.60 26.29 -1.21
CA PHE A 196 -0.81 27.54 -1.97
C PHE A 196 -2.18 28.19 -1.70
N GLY A 197 -3.11 27.45 -1.10
CA GLY A 197 -4.51 27.80 -1.00
C GLY A 197 -5.29 27.50 -2.29
N ASP A 198 -6.61 27.44 -2.19
CA ASP A 198 -7.49 26.92 -3.25
C ASP A 198 -7.29 27.64 -4.61
N ASP A 199 -7.43 28.94 -4.63
CA ASP A 199 -7.32 29.71 -5.88
C ASP A 199 -5.95 29.61 -6.54
N LYS A 200 -4.88 29.73 -5.75
CA LYS A 200 -3.51 29.68 -6.27
C LYS A 200 -3.10 28.25 -6.63
N GLY A 201 -3.56 27.27 -5.85
CA GLY A 201 -3.31 25.85 -6.12
C GLY A 201 -3.90 25.40 -7.46
N TRP A 202 -5.15 25.78 -7.73
CA TRP A 202 -5.77 25.47 -9.03
C TRP A 202 -5.12 26.23 -10.19
N LYS A 203 -4.76 27.51 -10.01
CA LYS A 203 -4.01 28.27 -11.03
C LYS A 203 -2.63 27.68 -11.32
N PHE A 204 -1.95 27.19 -10.28
CA PHE A 204 -0.68 26.47 -10.46
C PHE A 204 -0.89 25.20 -11.29
N MET A 205 -1.91 24.39 -10.96
CA MET A 205 -2.22 23.17 -11.71
C MET A 205 -2.66 23.46 -13.15
N ASP A 206 -3.40 24.53 -13.42
CA ASP A 206 -3.73 25.00 -14.78
C ASP A 206 -2.46 25.35 -15.60
N ALA A 207 -1.46 25.90 -14.95
CA ALA A 207 -0.17 26.20 -15.58
C ALA A 207 0.68 24.95 -15.79
N LEU A 208 0.74 24.06 -14.79
CA LEU A 208 1.45 22.79 -14.84
C LEU A 208 0.87 21.86 -15.93
N ASP A 209 -0.47 21.77 -16.02
CA ASP A 209 -1.14 20.93 -17.03
C ASP A 209 -0.70 21.24 -18.46
N LYS A 210 -0.38 22.48 -18.78
CA LYS A 210 0.12 22.87 -20.12
C LYS A 210 1.41 22.15 -20.48
N ASN A 211 2.18 21.73 -19.47
CA ASN A 211 3.48 21.06 -19.62
C ASN A 211 3.38 19.55 -19.42
N VAL A 212 2.32 19.06 -18.77
CA VAL A 212 2.06 17.63 -18.61
C VAL A 212 1.65 17.02 -19.94
N ALA A 213 2.37 15.98 -20.35
CA ALA A 213 2.07 15.21 -21.56
C ALA A 213 0.91 14.25 -21.33
N GLN A 214 0.90 13.57 -20.17
CA GLN A 214 -0.13 12.60 -19.81
C GLN A 214 -0.22 12.38 -18.30
N TYR A 215 -1.40 11.99 -17.84
CA TYR A 215 -1.64 11.49 -16.50
C TYR A 215 -1.81 9.97 -16.54
N VAL A 216 -1.04 9.25 -15.71
CA VAL A 216 -1.02 7.78 -15.70
C VAL A 216 -1.69 7.21 -14.46
N HIS A 217 -2.11 5.94 -14.53
CA HIS A 217 -2.86 5.27 -13.48
C HIS A 217 -2.08 5.12 -12.16
N SER A 218 -0.82 4.69 -12.24
CA SER A 218 0.01 4.34 -11.08
C SER A 218 0.86 5.50 -10.59
N GLY A 219 1.05 5.61 -9.25
CA GLY A 219 1.93 6.61 -8.63
C GLY A 219 3.41 6.42 -8.94
N SER A 220 3.86 5.17 -9.09
CA SER A 220 5.26 4.81 -9.39
C SER A 220 5.60 4.88 -10.89
N LYS A 221 4.61 4.76 -11.78
CA LYS A 221 4.81 4.74 -13.23
C LYS A 221 5.55 5.97 -13.77
N PRO A 222 5.31 7.22 -13.32
CA PRO A 222 6.03 8.38 -13.83
C PRO A 222 7.54 8.31 -13.61
N CYS A 223 8.01 7.88 -12.42
CA CYS A 223 9.44 7.64 -12.18
C CYS A 223 9.99 6.53 -13.07
N THR A 224 9.22 5.45 -13.30
CA THR A 224 9.62 4.36 -14.19
C THR A 224 9.82 4.88 -15.62
N LEU A 225 8.89 5.67 -16.15
CA LEU A 225 8.98 6.29 -17.48
C LEU A 225 10.15 7.28 -17.58
N ALA A 226 10.42 8.03 -16.51
CA ALA A 226 11.60 8.84 -16.43
C ALA A 226 12.88 7.99 -16.38
N GLY A 227 12.89 6.90 -15.60
CA GLY A 227 14.02 5.98 -15.49
C GLY A 227 14.44 5.38 -16.81
N THR A 228 13.49 5.01 -17.67
CA THR A 228 13.73 4.50 -19.03
C THR A 228 14.09 5.59 -20.06
N GLY A 229 13.93 6.88 -19.71
CA GLY A 229 14.18 8.00 -20.60
C GLY A 229 13.04 8.31 -21.58
N GLU A 230 11.89 7.70 -21.46
CA GLU A 230 10.69 8.01 -22.27
C GLU A 230 10.23 9.45 -22.00
N PHE A 231 10.25 9.86 -20.73
CA PHE A 231 10.04 11.25 -20.32
C PHE A 231 11.24 11.78 -19.55
N PRO A 232 11.63 13.06 -19.76
CA PRO A 232 12.66 13.71 -18.95
C PRO A 232 12.29 13.85 -17.48
N ILE A 233 11.00 14.00 -17.18
CA ILE A 233 10.48 14.33 -15.85
C ILE A 233 9.27 13.47 -15.51
N GLY A 234 9.36 12.78 -14.37
CA GLY A 234 8.23 12.10 -13.74
C GLY A 234 7.93 12.69 -12.37
N ILE A 235 6.72 13.21 -12.15
CA ILE A 235 6.24 13.53 -10.80
C ILE A 235 5.76 12.22 -10.17
N SER A 236 6.33 11.84 -9.01
CA SER A 236 6.10 10.56 -8.38
C SER A 236 6.41 10.65 -6.88
N PHE A 237 6.91 9.59 -6.27
CA PHE A 237 7.35 9.56 -4.88
C PHE A 237 8.73 8.90 -4.75
N GLU A 238 9.41 9.18 -3.65
CA GLU A 238 10.84 8.90 -3.46
C GLU A 238 11.20 7.41 -3.54
N PHE A 239 10.33 6.51 -3.06
CA PHE A 239 10.58 5.07 -3.10
C PHE A 239 10.96 4.57 -4.51
N ARG A 240 10.10 4.87 -5.51
CA ARG A 240 10.34 4.38 -6.88
C ARG A 240 11.60 5.01 -7.48
N GLY A 241 11.85 6.27 -7.17
CA GLY A 241 13.05 6.95 -7.63
C GLY A 241 14.32 6.37 -7.02
N HIS A 242 14.32 6.09 -5.71
CA HIS A 242 15.42 5.45 -4.99
C HIS A 242 15.72 4.06 -5.56
N GLU A 243 14.69 3.22 -5.77
CA GLU A 243 14.83 1.89 -6.35
C GLU A 243 15.46 1.93 -7.75
N LEU A 244 15.01 2.84 -8.59
CA LEU A 244 15.56 3.01 -9.95
C LEU A 244 17.01 3.50 -9.93
N GLN A 245 17.37 4.41 -9.02
CA GLN A 245 18.77 4.82 -8.84
C GLN A 245 19.65 3.64 -8.41
N ALA A 246 19.17 2.81 -7.48
CA ALA A 246 19.90 1.61 -7.05
C ALA A 246 20.10 0.62 -8.19
N GLN A 247 19.20 0.59 -9.17
CA GLN A 247 19.31 -0.21 -10.41
C GLN A 247 20.14 0.44 -11.51
N GLY A 248 20.71 1.64 -11.24
CA GLY A 248 21.59 2.34 -12.19
C GLY A 248 20.87 3.26 -13.19
N ALA A 249 19.58 3.53 -13.02
CA ALA A 249 18.89 4.49 -13.87
C ALA A 249 19.49 5.90 -13.75
N PRO A 250 19.64 6.67 -14.85
CA PRO A 250 20.29 7.98 -14.85
C PRO A 250 19.35 9.08 -14.36
N ILE A 251 18.67 8.86 -13.21
CA ILE A 251 17.74 9.81 -12.63
C ILE A 251 18.30 10.49 -11.38
N ASP A 252 17.92 11.74 -11.19
CA ASP A 252 18.07 12.47 -9.93
C ASP A 252 16.70 12.56 -9.26
N LEU A 253 16.65 12.40 -7.94
CA LEU A 253 15.51 12.79 -7.15
C LEU A 253 15.61 14.29 -6.85
N VAL A 254 14.55 15.02 -7.18
CA VAL A 254 14.46 16.45 -6.89
C VAL A 254 13.38 16.66 -5.84
N PHE A 255 13.78 17.28 -4.76
CA PHE A 255 12.91 17.66 -3.65
C PHE A 255 12.62 19.15 -3.77
N PRO A 256 11.42 19.56 -4.25
CA PRO A 256 11.10 20.97 -4.48
C PRO A 256 11.20 21.84 -3.23
N LYS A 257 11.73 23.05 -3.39
CA LYS A 257 12.00 23.99 -2.30
C LYS A 257 10.76 24.45 -1.53
N GLU A 258 9.57 24.39 -2.14
CA GLU A 258 8.32 24.74 -1.49
C GLU A 258 7.86 23.67 -0.48
N GLY A 259 8.55 22.55 -0.44
CA GLY A 259 8.23 21.40 0.38
C GLY A 259 7.50 20.31 -0.38
N LEU A 260 7.38 19.18 0.30
CA LEU A 260 6.83 17.94 -0.27
C LEU A 260 5.44 17.69 0.31
N GLY A 261 4.48 17.48 -0.56
CA GLY A 261 3.29 16.76 -0.17
C GLY A 261 3.66 15.37 0.34
N TRP A 262 2.94 14.85 1.31
CA TRP A 262 3.21 13.54 1.88
C TRP A 262 1.95 12.84 2.37
N ASP A 263 1.99 11.52 2.43
CA ASP A 263 0.98 10.68 3.04
C ASP A 263 1.67 9.56 3.83
N MET A 264 0.91 8.67 4.43
CA MET A 264 1.38 7.48 5.14
C MET A 264 0.69 6.27 4.56
N GLU A 265 1.39 5.16 4.44
CA GLU A 265 0.72 3.88 4.33
C GLU A 265 0.26 3.42 5.72
N GLY A 266 -0.89 2.80 5.80
CA GLY A 266 -1.42 2.33 7.07
C GLY A 266 -2.15 1.00 6.95
N THR A 267 -2.38 0.41 8.12
CA THR A 267 -3.12 -0.84 8.30
C THR A 267 -4.42 -0.58 9.05
N ALA A 268 -5.52 -1.17 8.57
CA ALA A 268 -6.83 -1.12 9.21
C ALA A 268 -7.56 -2.44 9.09
N ILE A 269 -8.39 -2.77 10.06
CA ILE A 269 -9.26 -3.95 10.03
C ILE A 269 -10.65 -3.49 9.57
N MET A 270 -11.25 -4.22 8.63
CA MET A 270 -12.62 -3.94 8.21
C MET A 270 -13.60 -4.35 9.32
N LYS A 271 -14.54 -3.43 9.67
CA LYS A 271 -15.51 -3.66 10.74
C LYS A 271 -16.38 -4.91 10.52
N THR A 272 -16.55 -5.32 9.29
CA THR A 272 -17.42 -6.41 8.85
C THR A 272 -16.70 -7.73 8.62
N THR A 273 -15.38 -7.79 8.90
CA THR A 273 -14.62 -9.02 8.70
C THR A 273 -15.26 -10.22 9.40
N LYS A 274 -15.20 -11.37 8.75
CA LYS A 274 -15.62 -12.67 9.32
C LYS A 274 -14.44 -13.40 9.97
N GLN A 275 -13.23 -12.82 9.91
CA GLN A 275 -12.00 -13.40 10.43
C GLN A 275 -11.30 -12.44 11.42
N PRO A 276 -12.01 -11.93 12.47
CA PRO A 276 -11.47 -10.85 13.32
C PRO A 276 -10.19 -11.24 14.04
N ASP A 277 -10.03 -12.50 14.46
CA ASP A 277 -8.84 -12.94 15.20
C ASP A 277 -7.62 -13.01 14.28
N ALA A 278 -7.78 -13.53 13.06
CA ALA A 278 -6.70 -13.54 12.07
C ALA A 278 -6.35 -12.12 11.60
N ALA A 279 -7.35 -11.25 11.43
CA ALA A 279 -7.15 -9.85 11.07
C ALA A 279 -6.36 -9.09 12.16
N LYS A 280 -6.65 -9.33 13.44
CA LYS A 280 -5.91 -8.79 14.57
C LYS A 280 -4.47 -9.30 14.62
N LYS A 281 -4.22 -10.61 14.35
CA LYS A 281 -2.86 -11.14 14.24
C LYS A 281 -2.05 -10.38 13.17
N LEU A 282 -2.66 -10.08 12.01
CA LEU A 282 -1.98 -9.31 10.97
C LEU A 282 -1.72 -7.87 11.40
N ALA A 283 -2.67 -7.21 12.03
CA ALA A 283 -2.48 -5.86 12.56
C ALA A 283 -1.39 -5.81 13.64
N ASP A 284 -1.35 -6.79 14.56
CA ASP A 284 -0.30 -6.96 15.58
C ASP A 284 1.09 -7.14 14.92
N PHE A 285 1.16 -7.98 13.87
CA PHE A 285 2.41 -8.16 13.11
C PHE A 285 2.86 -6.85 12.47
N MET A 286 1.95 -6.10 11.82
CA MET A 286 2.32 -4.83 11.18
C MET A 286 2.77 -3.76 12.17
N ALA A 287 2.32 -3.80 13.43
CA ALA A 287 2.80 -2.93 14.50
C ALA A 287 4.14 -3.39 15.12
N SER A 288 4.64 -4.59 14.78
CA SER A 288 5.86 -5.15 15.34
C SER A 288 7.13 -4.49 14.80
N LYS A 289 8.22 -4.63 15.55
CA LYS A 289 9.55 -4.21 15.10
C LYS A 289 9.96 -4.92 13.81
N GLU A 290 9.69 -6.24 13.69
CA GLU A 290 10.02 -7.05 12.50
C GLU A 290 9.36 -6.49 11.23
N ALA A 291 8.07 -6.20 11.27
CA ALA A 291 7.38 -5.62 10.12
C ALA A 291 7.93 -4.24 9.75
N ASN A 292 8.23 -3.40 10.75
CA ASN A 292 8.82 -2.08 10.51
C ASN A 292 10.27 -2.15 10.01
N GLU A 293 11.05 -3.17 10.37
CA GLU A 293 12.37 -3.45 9.77
C GLU A 293 12.26 -3.88 8.30
N ILE A 294 11.18 -4.56 7.92
CA ILE A 294 10.84 -4.83 6.52
C ILE A 294 10.52 -3.50 5.82
N THR A 295 9.63 -2.69 6.38
CA THR A 295 9.25 -1.36 5.88
C THR A 295 10.48 -0.47 5.65
N ALA A 296 11.41 -0.45 6.60
CA ALA A 296 12.62 0.38 6.56
C ALA A 296 13.61 0.00 5.44
N ARG A 297 13.34 -1.04 4.65
CA ARG A 297 14.13 -1.36 3.46
C ARG A 297 13.93 -0.32 2.35
N TRP A 298 12.78 0.32 2.33
CA TRP A 298 12.33 1.19 1.25
C TRP A 298 11.93 2.60 1.68
N TRP A 299 11.53 2.78 2.96
CA TRP A 299 11.06 4.06 3.47
C TRP A 299 12.03 4.67 4.48
N ALA A 300 12.33 5.96 4.31
CA ALA A 300 13.22 6.70 5.19
C ALA A 300 12.56 7.03 6.54
N ILE A 301 11.23 7.06 6.60
CA ILE A 301 10.45 7.30 7.81
C ILE A 301 9.51 6.13 8.01
N VAL A 302 9.61 5.48 9.17
CA VAL A 302 8.76 4.36 9.58
C VAL A 302 8.15 4.59 10.96
N ALA A 303 7.05 3.92 11.25
CA ALA A 303 6.30 4.15 12.49
C ALA A 303 7.03 3.67 13.74
N TYR A 304 7.83 2.59 13.66
CA TYR A 304 8.60 2.09 14.80
C TYR A 304 9.90 2.86 14.96
N PRO A 305 10.14 3.50 16.13
CA PRO A 305 11.35 4.30 16.36
C PRO A 305 12.64 3.47 16.26
N GLY A 306 13.69 4.06 15.69
CA GLY A 306 15.05 3.49 15.70
C GLY A 306 15.31 2.37 14.70
N VAL A 307 14.35 2.01 13.83
CA VAL A 307 14.56 1.02 12.76
C VAL A 307 14.76 1.64 11.38
N ALA A 308 14.44 2.93 11.21
CA ALA A 308 14.65 3.66 9.97
C ALA A 308 16.11 3.59 9.51
N ARG A 309 16.31 3.53 8.19
CA ARG A 309 17.62 3.46 7.55
C ARG A 309 17.87 4.68 6.69
N LYS A 310 19.13 5.03 6.53
CA LYS A 310 19.53 6.02 5.52
C LYS A 310 19.43 5.37 4.14
N LEU A 311 18.62 5.98 3.27
CA LEU A 311 18.43 5.54 1.89
C LEU A 311 19.22 6.46 0.94
N SER A 312 19.84 5.87 -0.08
CA SER A 312 20.58 6.64 -1.09
C SER A 312 19.65 7.58 -1.84
N GLY A 313 20.10 8.81 -2.09
CA GLY A 313 19.30 9.82 -2.78
C GLY A 313 18.27 10.55 -1.92
N ILE A 314 18.03 10.09 -0.67
CA ILE A 314 17.13 10.77 0.27
C ILE A 314 17.98 11.69 1.17
N PRO A 315 17.66 12.99 1.30
CA PRO A 315 18.44 13.92 2.11
C PRO A 315 18.22 13.67 3.60
N ASP A 316 19.23 13.97 4.42
CA ASP A 316 19.17 13.75 5.88
C ASP A 316 18.06 14.58 6.56
N ASN A 317 17.70 15.74 6.01
CA ASN A 317 16.60 16.58 6.49
C ASN A 317 15.25 16.28 5.81
N TYR A 318 15.05 15.09 5.25
CA TYR A 318 13.84 14.73 4.50
C TYR A 318 12.55 15.02 5.27
N SER A 319 12.50 14.72 6.56
CA SER A 319 11.32 14.98 7.40
C SER A 319 10.99 16.48 7.55
N GLU A 320 11.97 17.36 7.37
CA GLU A 320 11.79 18.82 7.45
C GLU A 320 11.22 19.41 6.15
N LEU A 321 11.33 18.65 5.05
CA LEU A 321 10.79 19.04 3.75
C LEU A 321 9.29 18.77 3.64
N LEU A 322 8.72 17.96 4.54
CA LEU A 322 7.31 17.58 4.51
C LEU A 322 6.43 18.78 4.91
N VAL A 323 5.51 19.20 4.05
CA VAL A 323 4.59 20.29 4.34
C VAL A 323 3.57 19.92 5.41
N LYS A 324 2.94 20.93 6.01
CA LYS A 324 1.79 20.66 6.89
C LYS A 324 0.69 19.98 6.08
N ASN A 325 0.19 18.85 6.58
CA ASN A 325 -0.85 18.06 5.91
C ASN A 325 -2.04 17.81 6.86
N ASP A 326 -3.24 18.01 6.36
CA ASP A 326 -4.50 17.72 7.05
C ASP A 326 -5.24 16.59 6.30
N PHE A 327 -5.08 15.35 6.81
CA PHE A 327 -5.71 14.17 6.25
C PHE A 327 -7.25 14.21 6.34
N VAL A 328 -7.80 14.86 7.40
CA VAL A 328 -9.24 14.98 7.57
C VAL A 328 -9.81 15.92 6.52
N TRP A 329 -9.14 17.05 6.26
CA TRP A 329 -9.49 17.96 5.18
C TRP A 329 -9.43 17.25 3.82
N SER A 330 -8.33 16.53 3.55
CA SER A 330 -8.17 15.76 2.31
C SER A 330 -9.29 14.73 2.14
N ALA A 331 -9.61 13.97 3.20
CA ALA A 331 -10.68 12.98 3.16
C ALA A 331 -12.06 13.60 2.88
N LYS A 332 -12.39 14.71 3.57
CA LYS A 332 -13.68 15.39 3.41
C LYS A 332 -13.87 16.05 2.05
N ASN A 333 -12.81 16.57 1.46
CA ASN A 333 -12.84 17.27 0.18
C ASN A 333 -12.57 16.36 -1.03
N ARG A 334 -12.31 15.05 -0.82
CA ARG A 334 -11.89 14.14 -1.90
C ARG A 334 -12.82 14.19 -3.11
N ALA A 335 -14.13 14.10 -2.91
CA ALA A 335 -15.09 14.04 -4.01
C ALA A 335 -15.07 15.33 -4.86
N SER A 336 -15.08 16.50 -4.22
CA SER A 336 -15.07 17.80 -4.90
C SER A 336 -13.74 18.08 -5.60
N ILE A 337 -12.62 17.69 -4.98
CA ILE A 337 -11.28 17.84 -5.58
C ILE A 337 -11.18 16.98 -6.84
N LEU A 338 -11.56 15.70 -6.75
CA LEU A 338 -11.48 14.78 -7.89
C LEU A 338 -12.42 15.18 -9.02
N ASP A 339 -13.63 15.62 -8.73
CA ASP A 339 -14.58 16.13 -9.73
C ASP A 339 -14.02 17.37 -10.45
N THR A 340 -13.48 18.34 -9.68
CA THR A 340 -12.87 19.54 -10.23
C THR A 340 -11.66 19.21 -11.10
N TRP A 341 -10.78 18.33 -10.63
CA TRP A 341 -9.61 17.89 -11.36
C TRP A 341 -9.99 17.18 -12.67
N GLN A 342 -10.95 16.26 -12.60
CA GLN A 342 -11.42 15.50 -13.77
C GLN A 342 -12.01 16.42 -14.84
N LYS A 343 -12.78 17.43 -14.43
CA LYS A 343 -13.35 18.43 -15.37
C LYS A 343 -12.27 19.28 -16.03
N ARG A 344 -11.19 19.63 -15.30
CA ARG A 344 -10.12 20.49 -15.84
C ARG A 344 -9.10 19.72 -16.69
N TYR A 345 -8.68 18.55 -16.25
CA TYR A 345 -7.48 17.87 -16.79
C TYR A 345 -7.73 16.45 -17.24
N GLY A 346 -8.90 15.87 -16.98
CA GLY A 346 -9.21 14.47 -17.25
C GLY A 346 -9.07 14.05 -18.72
N ALA A 347 -9.10 15.00 -19.65
CA ALA A 347 -8.92 14.69 -21.08
C ALA A 347 -7.54 14.11 -21.43
N LYS A 348 -6.51 14.36 -20.62
CA LYS A 348 -5.14 13.83 -20.77
C LYS A 348 -4.91 12.56 -19.94
N ALA A 349 -5.87 12.14 -19.12
CA ALA A 349 -5.73 10.93 -18.32
C ALA A 349 -5.86 9.69 -19.20
N GLN A 350 -4.93 8.74 -19.03
CA GLN A 350 -5.05 7.42 -19.64
C GLN A 350 -6.25 6.69 -19.00
N GLN A 351 -7.09 6.09 -19.83
CA GLN A 351 -8.22 5.26 -19.39
C GLN A 351 -7.75 3.90 -18.90
#